data_67dd678223295f492ab5d82f5a71a1f0
#
_entry.id   67dd678223295f492ab5d82f5a71a1f0
#
_cell.length_a   1.000
_cell.length_b   1.000
_cell.length_c   1.000
_cell.angle_alpha   90.00
_cell.angle_beta   90.00
_cell.angle_gamma   90.00
#
_symmetry.space_group_name_H-M   'P 1'
#
loop_
_entity.id
_entity.type
_entity.pdbx_description
1 polymer ?
#
loop_
_entity_poly.entity_id
_entity_poly.type
_entity_poly.pdbx_seq_one_letter_code
_entity_poly.pdbx_strand_id
1 'polypeptide(L)'
;MLPVRLPLPEIIDDRYNPLNFALIQLIFTIPVLICGRNFFINGTKNLVKLHPNMDSLVMIGTTTAFLYSLYNTWTIVQGNEHGAHNLYFESAAVVVALVLLGKYLEENSKNSAKQAINSLVSMIPNTAIILNKEGEEVEIPAKNVRVKNTVIIKPGSRIPVDGTVLSGQAAVDESMLTGESLPVYKEAGSHVSGGTICKDGMLKIEATGVGGNTAISQVLRLVTEAQERKAPAARLADKIS
;
A
#
# COMPACT_ATOMS: atom_id res chain seq x y z
N MET A 1 28.92 16.48 -30.87
CA MET A 1 28.83 15.18 -30.22
C MET A 1 28.47 14.17 -31.31
N LEU A 2 29.37 13.26 -31.68
CA LEU A 2 29.07 12.18 -32.63
C LEU A 2 28.14 11.20 -31.89
N PRO A 3 26.98 10.83 -32.44
CA PRO A 3 26.14 9.81 -31.82
C PRO A 3 26.90 8.48 -31.91
N VAL A 4 27.33 7.93 -30.78
CA VAL A 4 27.88 6.58 -30.71
C VAL A 4 26.71 5.63 -30.99
N ARG A 5 26.54 5.27 -32.26
CA ARG A 5 25.60 4.21 -32.64
C ARG A 5 26.31 2.88 -32.41
N LEU A 6 25.72 2.04 -31.58
CA LEU A 6 26.12 0.65 -31.46
C LEU A 6 25.93 -0.03 -32.83
N PRO A 7 26.90 -0.83 -33.35
CA PRO A 7 26.73 -1.57 -34.59
C PRO A 7 25.61 -2.61 -34.40
N LEU A 8 24.47 -2.36 -35.02
CA LEU A 8 23.37 -3.33 -35.07
C LEU A 8 23.67 -4.35 -36.18
N PRO A 9 23.28 -5.62 -36.02
CA PRO A 9 23.30 -6.59 -37.10
C PRO A 9 22.48 -6.07 -38.29
N GLU A 10 22.95 -6.31 -39.52
CA GLU A 10 22.28 -5.83 -40.74
C GLU A 10 20.81 -6.25 -40.87
N ILE A 11 20.44 -7.36 -40.21
CA ILE A 11 19.07 -7.89 -40.20
C ILE A 11 18.09 -6.97 -39.45
N ILE A 12 18.60 -6.17 -38.50
CA ILE A 12 17.81 -5.29 -37.63
C ILE A 12 18.18 -3.81 -37.73
N ASP A 13 19.01 -3.47 -38.69
CA ASP A 13 19.38 -2.08 -38.95
C ASP A 13 18.30 -1.39 -39.79
N ASP A 14 17.84 -0.20 -39.33
CA ASP A 14 16.82 0.62 -39.97
C ASP A 14 17.13 0.99 -41.42
N ARG A 15 18.42 0.98 -41.78
CA ARG A 15 18.92 1.36 -43.11
C ARG A 15 18.85 0.21 -44.14
N TYR A 16 19.07 -1.03 -43.69
CA TYR A 16 19.11 -2.20 -44.54
C TYR A 16 17.78 -2.96 -44.57
N ASN A 17 17.10 -3.01 -43.40
CA ASN A 17 15.86 -3.77 -43.25
C ASN A 17 14.83 -2.99 -42.39
N PRO A 18 14.24 -1.91 -42.94
CA PRO A 18 13.33 -1.03 -42.20
C PRO A 18 12.08 -1.77 -41.66
N LEU A 19 11.59 -2.78 -42.39
CA LEU A 19 10.45 -3.58 -41.97
C LEU A 19 10.79 -4.47 -40.75
N ASN A 20 11.95 -5.15 -40.79
CA ASN A 20 12.37 -5.99 -39.67
C ASN A 20 12.60 -5.14 -38.41
N PHE A 21 13.18 -3.96 -38.56
CA PHE A 21 13.36 -3.00 -37.45
C PHE A 21 12.03 -2.61 -36.83
N ALA A 22 11.01 -2.26 -37.64
CA ALA A 22 9.69 -1.92 -37.16
C ALA A 22 8.99 -3.10 -36.47
N LEU A 23 9.06 -4.30 -37.03
CA LEU A 23 8.44 -5.51 -36.47
C LEU A 23 9.06 -5.92 -35.12
N ILE A 24 10.37 -5.82 -34.98
CA ILE A 24 11.06 -6.13 -33.71
C ILE A 24 10.64 -5.14 -32.66
N GLN A 25 10.60 -3.84 -32.93
CA GLN A 25 10.11 -2.84 -31.98
C GLN A 25 8.66 -3.12 -31.60
N LEU A 26 7.80 -3.46 -32.56
CA LEU A 26 6.40 -3.81 -32.29
C LEU A 26 6.29 -5.02 -31.36
N ILE A 27 7.06 -6.11 -31.63
CA ILE A 27 7.04 -7.33 -30.81
C ILE A 27 7.44 -7.04 -29.36
N PHE A 28 8.44 -6.20 -29.13
CA PHE A 28 8.86 -5.84 -27.78
C PHE A 28 7.92 -4.86 -27.08
N THR A 29 7.22 -4.01 -27.84
CA THR A 29 6.28 -3.03 -27.31
C THR A 29 4.99 -3.69 -26.81
N ILE A 30 4.45 -4.69 -27.52
CA ILE A 30 3.19 -5.35 -27.18
C ILE A 30 3.17 -5.90 -25.74
N PRO A 31 4.16 -6.67 -25.24
CA PRO A 31 4.17 -7.13 -23.86
C PRO A 31 4.14 -6.00 -22.84
N VAL A 32 4.85 -4.89 -23.10
CA VAL A 32 4.88 -3.73 -22.21
C VAL A 32 3.50 -3.07 -22.14
N LEU A 33 2.82 -2.91 -23.29
CA LEU A 33 1.45 -2.37 -23.33
C LEU A 33 0.45 -3.29 -22.62
N ILE A 34 0.60 -4.61 -22.75
CA ILE A 34 -0.23 -5.59 -22.01
C ILE A 34 -0.03 -5.47 -20.50
N CYS A 35 1.21 -5.34 -20.03
CA CYS A 35 1.49 -5.08 -18.61
C CYS A 35 0.88 -3.74 -18.15
N GLY A 36 0.89 -2.73 -19.02
CA GLY A 36 0.33 -1.40 -18.79
C GLY A 36 -1.19 -1.29 -18.99
N ARG A 37 -1.92 -2.38 -19.28
CA ARG A 37 -3.36 -2.35 -19.62
C ARG A 37 -4.22 -1.53 -18.67
N ASN A 38 -3.86 -1.48 -17.39
CA ASN A 38 -4.62 -0.75 -16.37
C ASN A 38 -4.62 0.76 -16.64
N PHE A 39 -3.54 1.32 -17.20
CA PHE A 39 -3.47 2.73 -17.60
C PHE A 39 -4.46 3.03 -18.71
N PHE A 40 -4.55 2.14 -19.70
CA PHE A 40 -5.47 2.30 -20.83
C PHE A 40 -6.93 2.22 -20.37
N ILE A 41 -7.26 1.25 -19.50
CA ILE A 41 -8.60 1.08 -18.96
C ILE A 41 -9.01 2.26 -18.08
N ASN A 42 -8.15 2.64 -17.12
CA ASN A 42 -8.44 3.71 -16.18
C ASN A 42 -8.39 5.08 -16.86
N GLY A 43 -7.41 5.30 -17.75
CA GLY A 43 -7.28 6.51 -18.53
C GLY A 43 -8.52 6.78 -19.39
N THR A 44 -9.01 5.76 -20.12
CA THR A 44 -10.23 5.87 -20.93
C THR A 44 -11.46 6.14 -20.05
N LYS A 45 -11.62 5.39 -18.95
CA LYS A 45 -12.75 5.61 -18.02
C LYS A 45 -12.79 7.02 -17.45
N ASN A 46 -11.65 7.56 -17.06
CA ASN A 46 -11.56 8.89 -16.47
C ASN A 46 -11.75 9.99 -17.52
N LEU A 47 -11.25 9.76 -18.74
CA LEU A 47 -11.47 10.68 -19.85
C LEU A 47 -12.94 10.78 -20.22
N VAL A 48 -13.64 9.65 -20.32
CA VAL A 48 -15.11 9.62 -20.61
C VAL A 48 -15.91 10.28 -19.49
N LYS A 49 -15.46 10.20 -18.24
CA LYS A 49 -16.11 10.88 -17.11
C LYS A 49 -15.76 12.36 -17.00
N LEU A 50 -15.00 12.93 -17.94
CA LEU A 50 -14.52 14.32 -17.92
C LEU A 50 -13.70 14.69 -16.69
N HIS A 51 -13.01 13.70 -16.11
CA HIS A 51 -12.06 13.87 -15.03
C HIS A 51 -10.69 13.27 -15.43
N PRO A 52 -10.01 13.90 -16.41
CA PRO A 52 -8.70 13.42 -16.86
C PRO A 52 -7.71 13.42 -15.70
N ASN A 53 -6.84 12.43 -15.68
CA ASN A 53 -5.76 12.27 -14.70
C ASN A 53 -4.47 11.85 -15.40
N MET A 54 -3.40 11.63 -14.65
CA MET A 54 -2.11 11.17 -15.17
C MET A 54 -2.26 9.91 -16.06
N ASP A 55 -3.13 8.96 -15.69
CA ASP A 55 -3.37 7.75 -16.49
C ASP A 55 -3.99 8.10 -17.85
N SER A 56 -4.87 9.11 -17.91
CA SER A 56 -5.48 9.59 -19.17
C SER A 56 -4.44 10.21 -20.10
N LEU A 57 -3.52 11.01 -19.53
CA LEU A 57 -2.45 11.64 -20.30
C LEU A 57 -1.48 10.61 -20.90
N VAL A 58 -1.04 9.65 -20.07
CA VAL A 58 -0.17 8.54 -20.49
C VAL A 58 -0.86 7.71 -21.57
N MET A 59 -2.15 7.39 -21.39
CA MET A 59 -2.95 6.63 -22.36
C MET A 59 -3.02 7.35 -23.70
N ILE A 60 -3.36 8.63 -23.75
CA ILE A 60 -3.46 9.40 -24.98
C ILE A 60 -2.11 9.45 -25.71
N GLY A 61 -1.03 9.83 -24.99
CA GLY A 61 0.29 9.95 -25.58
C GLY A 61 0.83 8.65 -26.14
N THR A 62 0.74 7.57 -25.36
CA THR A 62 1.24 6.25 -25.78
C THR A 62 0.38 5.62 -26.88
N THR A 63 -0.95 5.78 -26.84
CA THR A 63 -1.84 5.30 -27.91
C THR A 63 -1.56 6.04 -29.21
N THR A 64 -1.38 7.34 -29.16
CA THR A 64 -1.06 8.15 -30.36
C THR A 64 0.28 7.73 -30.96
N ALA A 65 1.33 7.60 -30.13
CA ALA A 65 2.63 7.14 -30.56
C ALA A 65 2.60 5.74 -31.18
N PHE A 66 1.85 4.82 -30.56
CA PHE A 66 1.68 3.46 -31.06
C PHE A 66 0.94 3.41 -32.40
N LEU A 67 -0.20 4.09 -32.53
CA LEU A 67 -1.00 4.13 -33.77
C LEU A 67 -0.25 4.81 -34.90
N TYR A 68 0.48 5.89 -34.62
CA TYR A 68 1.31 6.56 -35.59
C TYR A 68 2.45 5.66 -36.09
N SER A 69 3.10 4.91 -35.21
CA SER A 69 4.14 3.94 -35.57
C SER A 69 3.58 2.77 -36.35
N LEU A 70 2.37 2.33 -36.04
CA LEU A 70 1.69 1.28 -36.81
C LEU A 70 1.35 1.76 -38.24
N TYR A 71 0.91 3.01 -38.40
CA TYR A 71 0.70 3.63 -39.71
C TYR A 71 2.01 3.71 -40.49
N ASN A 72 3.12 4.15 -39.90
CA ASN A 72 4.44 4.19 -40.57
C ASN A 72 4.92 2.79 -40.93
N THR A 73 4.71 1.79 -40.08
CA THR A 73 5.03 0.39 -40.41
C THR A 73 4.26 -0.07 -41.67
N TRP A 74 3.01 0.30 -41.78
CA TRP A 74 2.20 0.00 -42.97
C TRP A 74 2.72 0.72 -44.23
N THR A 75 3.15 1.98 -44.12
CA THR A 75 3.76 2.70 -45.28
C THR A 75 5.10 2.08 -45.72
N ILE A 76 5.88 1.53 -44.76
CA ILE A 76 7.11 0.77 -45.09
C ILE A 76 6.78 -0.47 -45.93
N VAL A 77 5.71 -1.21 -45.59
CA VAL A 77 5.23 -2.37 -46.36
C VAL A 77 4.85 -1.95 -47.80
N GLN A 78 4.38 -0.71 -47.99
CA GLN A 78 4.03 -0.16 -49.30
C GLN A 78 5.25 0.39 -50.12
N GLY A 79 6.47 0.25 -49.59
CA GLY A 79 7.71 0.67 -50.27
C GLY A 79 8.21 2.06 -49.85
N ASN A 80 7.65 2.70 -48.83
CA ASN A 80 8.16 3.96 -48.30
C ASN A 80 9.16 3.71 -47.17
N GLU A 81 10.45 3.52 -47.52
CA GLU A 81 11.52 3.23 -46.55
C GLU A 81 11.75 4.35 -45.54
N HIS A 82 11.38 5.61 -45.82
CA HIS A 82 11.52 6.73 -44.90
C HIS A 82 10.62 6.62 -43.65
N GLY A 83 9.62 5.75 -43.66
CA GLY A 83 8.75 5.47 -42.50
C GLY A 83 9.53 4.93 -41.29
N ALA A 84 10.67 4.26 -41.50
CA ALA A 84 11.46 3.68 -40.41
C ALA A 84 12.07 4.71 -39.46
N HIS A 85 12.33 5.94 -39.92
CA HIS A 85 12.87 7.02 -39.07
C HIS A 85 11.80 7.67 -38.19
N ASN A 86 10.52 7.40 -38.42
CA ASN A 86 9.38 7.99 -37.70
C ASN A 86 8.63 6.96 -36.86
N LEU A 87 9.31 5.96 -36.33
CA LEU A 87 8.77 4.97 -35.41
C LEU A 87 8.93 5.45 -33.96
N TYR A 88 7.87 5.34 -33.18
CA TYR A 88 7.81 5.73 -31.76
C TYR A 88 7.38 4.58 -30.85
N PHE A 89 7.49 3.32 -31.31
CA PHE A 89 7.17 2.13 -30.52
C PHE A 89 8.01 2.08 -29.24
N GLU A 90 9.33 2.32 -29.35
CA GLU A 90 10.23 2.35 -28.20
C GLU A 90 9.84 3.44 -27.20
N SER A 91 9.53 4.65 -27.68
CA SER A 91 9.12 5.76 -26.83
C SER A 91 7.84 5.43 -26.06
N ALA A 92 6.84 4.83 -26.73
CA ALA A 92 5.60 4.39 -26.07
C ALA A 92 5.91 3.31 -25.01
N ALA A 93 6.76 2.33 -25.33
CA ALA A 93 7.15 1.27 -24.40
C ALA A 93 7.91 1.82 -23.18
N VAL A 94 8.88 2.70 -23.40
CA VAL A 94 9.69 3.32 -22.33
C VAL A 94 8.83 4.14 -21.39
N VAL A 95 7.91 4.96 -21.91
CA VAL A 95 6.99 5.75 -21.07
C VAL A 95 6.14 4.84 -20.20
N VAL A 96 5.52 3.81 -20.77
CA VAL A 96 4.69 2.85 -19.99
C VAL A 96 5.55 2.12 -18.96
N ALA A 97 6.75 1.65 -19.33
CA ALA A 97 7.65 0.95 -18.41
C ALA A 97 8.08 1.83 -17.23
N LEU A 98 8.45 3.09 -17.48
CA LEU A 98 8.86 4.03 -16.42
C LEU A 98 7.69 4.37 -15.48
N VAL A 99 6.48 4.55 -16.02
CA VAL A 99 5.29 4.82 -15.20
C VAL A 99 4.92 3.58 -14.38
N LEU A 100 5.01 2.37 -14.94
CA LEU A 100 4.83 1.11 -14.19
C LEU A 100 5.85 0.97 -13.07
N LEU A 101 7.11 1.26 -13.34
CA LEU A 101 8.17 1.24 -12.33
C LEU A 101 7.87 2.24 -11.20
N GLY A 102 7.47 3.46 -11.56
CA GLY A 102 7.08 4.49 -10.58
C GLY A 102 5.93 4.02 -9.67
N LYS A 103 4.86 3.44 -10.26
CA LYS A 103 3.72 2.88 -9.50
C LYS A 103 4.14 1.69 -8.63
N TYR A 104 4.99 0.82 -9.12
CA TYR A 104 5.51 -0.31 -8.33
C TYR A 104 6.28 0.16 -7.09
N LEU A 105 7.17 1.16 -7.25
CA LEU A 105 7.91 1.73 -6.12
C LEU A 105 6.99 2.43 -5.12
N GLU A 106 5.99 3.15 -5.61
CA GLU A 106 4.98 3.81 -4.78
C GLU A 106 4.17 2.78 -3.98
N GLU A 107 3.69 1.72 -4.62
CA GLU A 107 2.89 0.67 -3.97
C GLU A 107 3.72 -0.12 -2.94
N ASN A 108 4.97 -0.43 -3.27
CA ASN A 108 5.88 -1.10 -2.34
C ASN A 108 6.15 -0.26 -1.09
N SER A 109 6.35 1.05 -1.25
CA SER A 109 6.50 1.99 -0.13
C SER A 109 5.23 2.08 0.72
N LYS A 110 4.05 2.12 0.11
CA LYS A 110 2.76 2.11 0.83
C LYS A 110 2.51 0.80 1.57
N ASN A 111 2.87 -0.34 0.98
CA ASN A 111 2.70 -1.65 1.60
C ASN A 111 3.60 -1.84 2.81
N SER A 112 4.84 -1.37 2.77
CA SER A 112 5.74 -1.41 3.93
C SER A 112 5.16 -0.63 5.12
N ALA A 113 4.58 0.54 4.86
CA ALA A 113 3.93 1.33 5.89
C ALA A 113 2.66 0.66 6.43
N LYS A 114 1.84 0.04 5.56
CA LYS A 114 0.66 -0.75 5.99
C LYS A 114 1.04 -1.97 6.83
N GLN A 115 2.14 -2.64 6.51
CA GLN A 115 2.62 -3.78 7.31
C GLN A 115 3.01 -3.36 8.72
N ALA A 116 3.68 -2.22 8.89
CA ALA A 116 4.00 -1.69 10.21
C ALA A 116 2.74 -1.42 11.04
N ILE A 117 1.69 -0.87 10.43
CA ILE A 117 0.39 -0.65 11.08
C ILE A 117 -0.28 -1.99 11.43
N ASN A 118 -0.30 -2.95 10.50
CA ASN A 118 -0.92 -4.25 10.72
C ASN A 118 -0.21 -5.03 11.84
N SER A 119 1.10 -4.89 12.00
CA SER A 119 1.84 -5.51 13.11
C SER A 119 1.37 -4.96 14.47
N LEU A 120 1.07 -3.67 14.56
CA LEU A 120 0.48 -3.08 15.78
C LEU A 120 -0.93 -3.60 16.06
N VAL A 121 -1.77 -3.73 15.03
CA VAL A 121 -3.13 -4.31 15.16
C VAL A 121 -3.09 -5.75 15.65
N SER A 122 -2.14 -6.56 15.15
CA SER A 122 -1.99 -7.96 15.54
C SER A 122 -1.56 -8.17 17.00
N MET A 123 -1.21 -7.09 17.69
CA MET A 123 -0.84 -7.13 19.10
C MET A 123 -2.04 -7.07 20.05
N ILE A 124 -3.22 -6.71 19.58
CA ILE A 124 -4.46 -6.81 20.37
C ILE A 124 -4.94 -8.27 20.29
N PRO A 125 -5.15 -8.95 21.43
CA PRO A 125 -5.64 -10.32 21.43
C PRO A 125 -7.07 -10.38 20.86
N ASN A 126 -7.38 -11.49 20.19
CA ASN A 126 -8.69 -11.70 19.60
C ASN A 126 -9.78 -12.05 20.65
N THR A 127 -9.37 -12.54 21.82
CA THR A 127 -10.24 -12.97 22.90
C THR A 127 -9.92 -12.26 24.22
N ALA A 128 -10.87 -12.20 25.10
CA ALA A 128 -10.76 -11.67 26.46
C ALA A 128 -11.50 -12.58 27.43
N ILE A 129 -10.97 -12.74 28.63
CA ILE A 129 -11.64 -13.45 29.72
C ILE A 129 -12.36 -12.42 30.57
N ILE A 130 -13.67 -12.51 30.67
CA ILE A 130 -14.49 -11.63 31.52
C ILE A 130 -15.12 -12.42 32.67
N LEU A 131 -15.47 -11.71 33.75
CA LEU A 131 -16.36 -12.25 34.77
C LEU A 131 -17.81 -12.00 34.35
N ASN A 132 -18.61 -13.08 34.33
CA ASN A 132 -20.06 -12.95 34.15
C ASN A 132 -20.73 -12.45 35.45
N LYS A 133 -22.05 -12.30 35.44
CA LYS A 133 -22.82 -11.86 36.64
C LYS A 133 -22.79 -12.87 37.77
N GLU A 134 -22.56 -14.12 37.45
CA GLU A 134 -22.45 -15.25 38.39
C GLU A 134 -21.04 -15.36 39.01
N GLY A 135 -20.07 -14.54 38.54
CA GLY A 135 -18.67 -14.54 38.98
C GLY A 135 -17.81 -15.61 38.34
N GLU A 136 -18.27 -16.22 37.23
CA GLU A 136 -17.53 -17.22 36.48
C GLU A 136 -16.67 -16.58 35.36
N GLU A 137 -15.52 -17.16 35.08
CA GLU A 137 -14.66 -16.75 33.97
C GLU A 137 -15.21 -17.25 32.63
N VAL A 138 -15.51 -16.34 31.73
CA VAL A 138 -16.03 -16.64 30.40
C VAL A 138 -15.10 -16.01 29.36
N GLU A 139 -14.61 -16.83 28.42
CA GLU A 139 -13.84 -16.31 27.27
C GLU A 139 -14.79 -15.83 26.18
N ILE A 140 -14.61 -14.57 25.77
CA ILE A 140 -15.39 -13.95 24.70
C ILE A 140 -14.47 -13.31 23.68
N PRO A 141 -14.93 -13.07 22.43
CA PRO A 141 -14.21 -12.22 21.48
C PRO A 141 -13.96 -10.83 22.08
N ALA A 142 -12.72 -10.32 21.98
CA ALA A 142 -12.33 -9.02 22.56
C ALA A 142 -13.22 -7.87 22.06
N LYS A 143 -13.72 -7.95 20.81
CA LYS A 143 -14.69 -6.99 20.24
C LYS A 143 -16.04 -6.94 20.95
N ASN A 144 -16.38 -7.97 21.72
CA ASN A 144 -17.64 -8.07 22.47
C ASN A 144 -17.51 -7.54 23.90
N VAL A 145 -16.29 -7.20 24.36
CA VAL A 145 -16.07 -6.57 25.65
C VAL A 145 -16.73 -5.19 25.66
N ARG A 146 -17.41 -4.87 26.75
CA ARG A 146 -18.08 -3.58 26.94
C ARG A 146 -17.44 -2.81 28.10
N VAL A 147 -17.54 -1.49 28.04
CA VAL A 147 -17.14 -0.63 29.17
C VAL A 147 -17.83 -1.10 30.45
N LYS A 148 -17.08 -1.09 31.54
CA LYS A 148 -17.44 -1.62 32.86
C LYS A 148 -17.49 -3.15 32.97
N ASN A 149 -17.14 -3.92 31.93
CA ASN A 149 -16.89 -5.34 32.15
C ASN A 149 -15.64 -5.55 33.00
N THR A 150 -15.67 -6.51 33.89
CA THR A 150 -14.48 -6.97 34.62
C THR A 150 -13.74 -7.97 33.76
N VAL A 151 -12.52 -7.65 33.38
CA VAL A 151 -11.64 -8.49 32.54
C VAL A 151 -10.52 -9.06 33.40
N ILE A 152 -10.25 -10.35 33.22
CA ILE A 152 -9.16 -11.06 33.92
C ILE A 152 -7.95 -11.14 33.00
N ILE A 153 -6.82 -10.69 33.51
CA ILE A 153 -5.54 -10.72 32.81
C ILE A 153 -4.63 -11.72 33.51
N LYS A 154 -4.27 -12.78 32.81
CA LYS A 154 -3.39 -13.85 33.32
C LYS A 154 -1.91 -13.54 33.02
N PRO A 155 -0.97 -14.10 33.78
CA PRO A 155 0.45 -13.94 33.51
C PRO A 155 0.79 -14.37 32.08
N GLY A 156 1.67 -13.62 31.41
CA GLY A 156 2.08 -13.85 30.02
C GLY A 156 1.05 -13.45 28.97
N SER A 157 -0.17 -13.05 29.36
CA SER A 157 -1.20 -12.67 28.40
C SER A 157 -1.11 -11.20 28.01
N ARG A 158 -1.64 -10.88 26.80
CA ARG A 158 -1.83 -9.50 26.36
C ARG A 158 -3.13 -8.94 26.92
N ILE A 159 -3.11 -7.66 27.29
CA ILE A 159 -4.28 -6.93 27.78
C ILE A 159 -5.18 -6.60 26.59
N PRO A 160 -6.46 -7.04 26.57
CA PRO A 160 -7.31 -6.91 25.39
C PRO A 160 -7.95 -5.52 25.21
N VAL A 161 -8.11 -4.76 26.28
CA VAL A 161 -8.81 -3.48 26.33
C VAL A 161 -8.15 -2.53 27.32
N ASP A 162 -8.40 -1.22 27.19
CA ASP A 162 -7.93 -0.27 28.22
C ASP A 162 -8.80 -0.41 29.47
N GLY A 163 -8.19 -0.26 30.63
CA GLY A 163 -8.91 -0.43 31.90
C GLY A 163 -8.20 0.15 33.10
N THR A 164 -8.90 0.11 34.22
CA THR A 164 -8.37 0.43 35.55
C THR A 164 -8.32 -0.84 36.38
N VAL A 165 -7.20 -1.08 37.03
CA VAL A 165 -7.02 -2.26 37.91
C VAL A 165 -7.94 -2.16 39.09
N LEU A 166 -8.81 -3.17 39.25
CA LEU A 166 -9.68 -3.32 40.42
C LEU A 166 -8.99 -4.06 41.57
N SER A 167 -8.25 -5.12 41.21
CA SER A 167 -7.49 -5.93 42.18
C SER A 167 -6.38 -6.73 41.50
N GLY A 168 -5.43 -7.17 42.31
CA GLY A 168 -4.24 -7.88 41.83
C GLY A 168 -3.05 -6.94 41.67
N GLN A 169 -1.91 -7.54 41.39
CA GLN A 169 -0.61 -6.83 41.16
C GLN A 169 0.13 -7.55 40.09
N ALA A 170 0.76 -6.82 39.17
CA ALA A 170 1.55 -7.37 38.07
C ALA A 170 2.54 -6.36 37.51
N ALA A 171 3.66 -6.84 36.98
CA ALA A 171 4.52 -6.08 36.11
C ALA A 171 3.98 -6.13 34.68
N VAL A 172 3.73 -4.97 34.08
CA VAL A 172 3.16 -4.83 32.74
C VAL A 172 4.20 -4.19 31.83
N ASP A 173 4.49 -4.85 30.72
CA ASP A 173 5.36 -4.35 29.66
C ASP A 173 4.55 -3.43 28.75
N GLU A 174 4.83 -2.14 28.87
CA GLU A 174 4.22 -1.06 28.08
C GLU A 174 5.17 -0.54 26.97
N SER A 175 6.29 -1.23 26.72
CA SER A 175 7.36 -0.79 25.81
C SER A 175 6.86 -0.47 24.41
N MET A 176 5.81 -1.14 23.97
CA MET A 176 5.15 -0.90 22.70
C MET A 176 4.51 0.49 22.56
N LEU A 177 4.01 1.04 23.66
CA LEU A 177 3.34 2.34 23.66
C LEU A 177 4.28 3.47 24.10
N THR A 178 5.15 3.19 25.07
CA THR A 178 6.05 4.18 25.67
C THR A 178 7.44 4.19 25.09
N GLY A 179 7.89 3.07 24.51
CA GLY A 179 9.27 2.85 24.07
C GLY A 179 10.23 2.47 25.22
N GLU A 180 9.76 2.43 26.45
CA GLU A 180 10.58 2.09 27.63
C GLU A 180 10.59 0.57 27.84
N SER A 181 11.77 -0.03 27.92
CA SER A 181 11.93 -1.50 28.01
C SER A 181 11.67 -2.07 29.41
N LEU A 182 11.60 -1.23 30.44
CA LEU A 182 11.36 -1.69 31.81
C LEU A 182 9.86 -1.87 32.07
N PRO A 183 9.42 -3.05 32.54
CA PRO A 183 8.01 -3.26 32.92
C PRO A 183 7.62 -2.33 34.05
N VAL A 184 6.39 -1.83 33.97
CA VAL A 184 5.79 -0.95 34.99
C VAL A 184 4.94 -1.77 35.94
N TYR A 185 5.15 -1.58 37.24
CA TYR A 185 4.35 -2.27 38.25
C TYR A 185 2.95 -1.64 38.37
N LYS A 186 1.92 -2.46 38.26
CA LYS A 186 0.51 -2.05 38.33
C LYS A 186 -0.16 -2.69 39.53
N GLU A 187 -0.97 -1.88 40.24
CA GLU A 187 -1.74 -2.28 41.40
C GLU A 187 -3.16 -1.66 41.33
N ALA A 188 -4.00 -1.94 42.33
CA ALA A 188 -5.35 -1.41 42.34
C ALA A 188 -5.39 0.12 42.16
N GLY A 189 -6.22 0.60 41.24
CA GLY A 189 -6.32 1.99 40.80
C GLY A 189 -5.36 2.38 39.65
N SER A 190 -4.39 1.56 39.31
CA SER A 190 -3.51 1.83 38.18
C SER A 190 -4.27 1.70 36.86
N HIS A 191 -3.90 2.54 35.87
CA HIS A 191 -4.38 2.41 34.49
C HIS A 191 -3.53 1.42 33.70
N VAL A 192 -4.18 0.60 32.86
CA VAL A 192 -3.53 -0.32 31.92
C VAL A 192 -4.08 -0.12 30.52
N SER A 193 -3.23 -0.28 29.51
CA SER A 193 -3.59 -0.06 28.11
C SER A 193 -3.67 -1.37 27.35
N GLY A 194 -4.64 -1.46 26.45
CA GLY A 194 -4.80 -2.58 25.54
C GLY A 194 -3.56 -2.77 24.65
N GLY A 195 -3.19 -4.04 24.37
CA GLY A 195 -2.01 -4.41 23.59
C GLY A 195 -0.75 -4.61 24.43
N THR A 196 -0.66 -4.11 25.66
CA THR A 196 0.46 -4.32 26.58
C THR A 196 0.49 -5.77 27.12
N ILE A 197 1.61 -6.20 27.69
CA ILE A 197 1.79 -7.59 28.12
C ILE A 197 1.93 -7.66 29.65
N CYS A 198 1.09 -8.44 30.30
CA CYS A 198 1.24 -8.80 31.71
C CYS A 198 2.40 -9.83 31.81
N LYS A 199 3.52 -9.45 32.42
CA LYS A 199 4.70 -10.35 32.54
C LYS A 199 4.53 -11.38 33.63
N ASP A 200 4.04 -10.95 34.78
CA ASP A 200 3.84 -11.76 35.97
C ASP A 200 2.54 -11.35 36.68
N GLY A 201 2.18 -12.06 37.72
CA GLY A 201 0.97 -11.75 38.47
C GLY A 201 -0.34 -11.91 37.71
N MET A 202 -1.42 -11.50 38.31
CA MET A 202 -2.77 -11.52 37.71
C MET A 202 -3.47 -10.21 38.05
N LEU A 203 -4.17 -9.63 37.08
CA LEU A 203 -4.93 -8.41 37.23
C LEU A 203 -6.41 -8.67 36.95
N LYS A 204 -7.29 -8.08 37.78
CA LYS A 204 -8.70 -7.87 37.42
C LYS A 204 -8.88 -6.40 37.11
N ILE A 205 -9.29 -6.08 35.89
CA ILE A 205 -9.44 -4.71 35.41
C ILE A 205 -10.89 -4.40 35.09
N GLU A 206 -11.32 -3.18 35.31
CA GLU A 206 -12.58 -2.65 34.78
C GLU A 206 -12.27 -2.03 33.41
N ALA A 207 -12.95 -2.49 32.35
CA ALA A 207 -12.77 -1.97 31.01
C ALA A 207 -13.27 -0.51 30.92
N THR A 208 -12.39 0.42 30.53
CA THR A 208 -12.70 1.86 30.37
C THR A 208 -12.70 2.26 28.89
N GLY A 209 -11.83 1.67 28.06
CA GLY A 209 -11.74 1.90 26.61
C GLY A 209 -11.82 0.58 25.86
N VAL A 210 -12.75 0.45 24.90
CA VAL A 210 -13.00 -0.79 24.15
C VAL A 210 -13.03 -0.53 22.65
N GLY A 211 -12.61 -1.52 21.86
CA GLY A 211 -12.65 -1.46 20.38
C GLY A 211 -11.87 -0.26 19.83
N GLY A 212 -12.53 0.57 19.01
CA GLY A 212 -11.93 1.74 18.40
C GLY A 212 -11.54 2.88 19.36
N ASN A 213 -11.98 2.82 20.63
CA ASN A 213 -11.70 3.82 21.65
C ASN A 213 -10.50 3.46 22.54
N THR A 214 -9.80 2.35 22.28
CA THR A 214 -8.55 2.04 22.98
C THR A 214 -7.43 2.98 22.56
N ALA A 215 -6.46 3.24 23.45
CA ALA A 215 -5.29 4.09 23.18
C ALA A 215 -4.56 3.67 21.90
N ILE A 216 -4.33 2.35 21.74
CA ILE A 216 -3.67 1.81 20.53
C ILE A 216 -4.51 2.03 19.26
N SER A 217 -5.83 1.89 19.32
CA SER A 217 -6.73 2.15 18.18
C SER A 217 -6.74 3.62 17.77
N GLN A 218 -6.65 4.54 18.73
CA GLN A 218 -6.53 5.98 18.45
C GLN A 218 -5.20 6.32 17.78
N VAL A 219 -4.08 5.75 18.24
CA VAL A 219 -2.77 5.91 17.62
C VAL A 219 -2.79 5.38 16.19
N LEU A 220 -3.35 4.18 15.96
CA LEU A 220 -3.49 3.58 14.63
C LEU A 220 -4.29 4.48 13.69
N ARG A 221 -5.41 5.04 14.17
CA ARG A 221 -6.23 5.97 13.39
C ARG A 221 -5.45 7.21 12.99
N LEU A 222 -4.73 7.83 13.94
CA LEU A 222 -3.92 9.02 13.68
C LEU A 222 -2.81 8.75 12.65
N VAL A 223 -2.12 7.60 12.75
CA VAL A 223 -1.08 7.20 11.79
C VAL A 223 -1.68 6.97 10.41
N THR A 224 -2.83 6.28 10.32
CA THR A 224 -3.52 6.03 9.05
C THR A 224 -3.96 7.35 8.39
N GLU A 225 -4.60 8.25 9.14
CA GLU A 225 -5.00 9.58 8.67
C GLU A 225 -3.79 10.43 8.21
N ALA A 226 -2.68 10.36 8.94
CA ALA A 226 -1.44 11.07 8.56
C ALA A 226 -0.85 10.54 7.24
N GLN A 227 -0.94 9.23 6.99
CA GLN A 227 -0.48 8.62 5.73
C GLN A 227 -1.39 9.00 4.55
N GLU A 228 -2.70 9.03 4.75
CA GLU A 228 -3.64 9.47 3.72
C GLU A 228 -3.46 10.94 3.36
N ARG A 229 -3.07 11.79 4.32
CA ARG A 229 -2.77 13.22 4.09
C ARG A 229 -1.44 13.44 3.35
N LYS A 230 -0.48 12.52 3.39
CA LYS A 230 0.78 12.60 2.63
C LYS A 230 0.63 12.41 1.12
N ALA A 231 -0.56 12.09 0.62
CA ALA A 231 -0.86 11.99 -0.81
C ALA A 231 -1.31 13.31 -1.53
N PRO A 232 -1.16 14.56 -0.99
CA PRO A 232 -1.54 15.77 -1.70
C PRO A 232 -0.69 16.05 -2.94
N ALA A 233 0.59 15.63 -2.94
CA ALA A 233 1.48 15.87 -4.08
C ALA A 233 1.03 15.08 -5.33
N ALA A 234 0.59 13.84 -5.18
CA ALA A 234 0.02 13.06 -6.27
C ALA A 234 -1.33 13.65 -6.75
N ARG A 235 -2.18 14.11 -5.81
CA ARG A 235 -3.45 14.80 -6.15
C ARG A 235 -3.23 16.16 -6.81
N LEU A 236 -2.17 16.87 -6.48
CA LEU A 236 -1.79 18.13 -7.15
C LEU A 236 -1.33 17.86 -8.59
N ALA A 237 -0.54 16.83 -8.83
CA ALA A 237 -0.16 16.41 -10.17
C ALA A 237 -1.40 16.04 -11.01
N ASP A 238 -2.33 15.25 -10.45
CA ASP A 238 -3.60 14.89 -11.09
C ASP A 238 -4.52 16.11 -11.35
N LYS A 239 -4.42 17.18 -10.54
CA LYS A 239 -5.26 18.38 -10.70
C LYS A 239 -4.69 19.39 -11.69
N ILE A 240 -3.38 19.31 -11.98
CA ILE A 240 -2.66 20.21 -12.91
C ILE A 240 -2.55 19.57 -14.31
N SER A 241 -2.71 18.23 -14.42
CA SER A 241 -2.76 17.49 -15.68
C SER A 241 -4.11 17.59 -16.36
#